data_a41637507a32fcfa4d52882710a18fc8
#
_entry.id   a41637507a32fcfa4d52882710a18fc8
#
_cell.length_a   1.000
_cell.length_b   1.000
_cell.length_c   1.000
_cell.angle_alpha   90.00
_cell.angle_beta   90.00
_cell.angle_gamma   90.00
#
_symmetry.space_group_name_H-M   'P 1'
#
loop_
_entity.id
_entity.type
_entity.pdbx_description
1 polymer ?
#
loop_
_entity_poly.entity_id
_entity_poly.type
_entity_poly.pdbx_seq_one_letter_code
_entity_poly.pdbx_strand_id
1 'polypeptide(L)'
;MAWSRQRITYTAAVTIVLANLVTGALLVSSGGVRVRPAAATPAPTHPVTPSPSPSSPPPLRSPFTGERVSSLKPVLAVKIDNSALARPQTGVTNADIVYVLPVEGGLSRLMAIFSSHYPTVAGPVRSARQDDLTLLRQFGRPAFAYSGATPRLLRYIHRTGRIVDLYAGTTSGYYRNWNRAEPYNLYAHPRGLRAAAAGASTAHDIGFRFGPPPPGGRARRSVSVSYPASSFRFTWSAAKGRWLVSMDGVPAVSPRGVQMSAATVVIQHTAVRTSRFREQGRRPPFAQSTGSGRALILRNGQAWAGHWSRPTARGGTTFTTASGQPMTFASGHVWVVLAYP
;
A
#
# COMPACT_ATOMS: atom_id res chain seq x y z
N MET A 1 -14.15 -36.65 42.26
CA MET A 1 -12.72 -37.03 42.17
C MET A 1 -11.96 -35.80 41.70
N ALA A 2 -11.17 -35.22 42.62
CA ALA A 2 -10.38 -34.03 42.44
C ALA A 2 -8.97 -34.40 41.96
N TRP A 3 -8.42 -33.67 41.01
CA TRP A 3 -6.97 -33.68 40.80
C TRP A 3 -6.46 -32.26 40.64
N SER A 4 -5.40 -32.06 41.33
CA SER A 4 -4.78 -30.84 41.86
C SER A 4 -4.00 -30.02 40.79
N ARG A 5 -3.93 -28.73 41.11
CA ARG A 5 -3.05 -27.72 40.49
C ARG A 5 -1.59 -27.94 40.90
N GLN A 6 -0.66 -27.90 39.99
CA GLN A 6 0.75 -27.60 40.28
C GLN A 6 1.17 -26.30 39.62
N ARG A 7 1.52 -25.33 40.45
CA ARG A 7 2.21 -24.08 40.05
C ARG A 7 3.72 -24.35 40.16
N ILE A 8 4.44 -24.00 39.11
CA ILE A 8 5.90 -23.96 39.12
C ILE A 8 6.31 -22.49 39.05
N THR A 9 6.92 -22.04 40.17
CA THR A 9 7.58 -20.73 40.31
C THR A 9 9.05 -20.90 39.97
N TYR A 10 9.59 -20.10 39.06
CA TYR A 10 11.02 -19.96 38.86
C TYR A 10 11.51 -18.66 39.48
N THR A 11 12.41 -18.80 40.45
CA THR A 11 13.13 -17.70 41.09
C THR A 11 14.43 -17.46 40.31
N ALA A 12 14.66 -16.24 39.84
CA ALA A 12 15.91 -15.84 39.25
C ALA A 12 16.86 -15.28 40.30
N ALA A 13 18.03 -15.86 40.42
CA ALA A 13 19.13 -15.37 41.27
C ALA A 13 20.00 -14.40 40.49
N VAL A 14 20.18 -13.19 41.02
CA VAL A 14 21.12 -12.19 40.53
C VAL A 14 22.40 -12.31 41.32
N THR A 15 23.53 -12.58 40.65
CA THR A 15 24.87 -12.59 41.28
C THR A 15 25.58 -11.28 40.89
N ILE A 16 25.87 -10.48 41.93
CA ILE A 16 26.69 -9.26 41.83
C ILE A 16 28.14 -9.65 42.17
N VAL A 17 29.09 -9.38 41.28
CA VAL A 17 30.52 -9.48 41.52
C VAL A 17 31.09 -8.08 41.75
N LEU A 18 31.55 -7.85 43.00
CA LEU A 18 32.32 -6.67 43.43
C LEU A 18 33.80 -6.98 43.30
N ALA A 19 34.53 -6.21 42.51
CA ALA A 19 36.00 -6.25 42.46
C ALA A 19 36.58 -5.10 43.29
N ASN A 20 37.37 -5.45 44.26
CA ASN A 20 38.09 -4.54 45.17
C ASN A 20 39.39 -4.04 44.51
N LEU A 21 39.63 -2.73 44.54
CA LEU A 21 40.91 -2.06 44.29
C LEU A 21 41.75 -2.04 45.58
N VAL A 22 42.93 -2.57 45.52
CA VAL A 22 43.95 -2.44 46.59
C VAL A 22 45.00 -1.37 46.13
N THR A 23 45.10 -0.35 46.96
CA THR A 23 46.07 0.75 46.83
C THR A 23 47.41 0.31 47.50
N GLY A 24 48.49 0.36 46.76
CA GLY A 24 49.83 0.20 47.31
C GLY A 24 50.66 1.46 47.06
N ALA A 25 50.94 2.22 48.11
CA ALA A 25 51.88 3.34 48.10
C ALA A 25 53.25 2.86 48.49
N LEU A 26 54.27 3.13 47.67
CA LEU A 26 55.68 2.99 48.00
C LEU A 26 56.37 4.33 47.80
N LEU A 27 56.84 4.88 48.95
CA LEU A 27 57.71 6.05 49.02
C LEU A 27 59.18 5.56 48.84
N VAL A 28 59.94 6.13 47.89
CA VAL A 28 61.39 6.10 47.88
C VAL A 28 61.88 7.51 47.57
N SER A 29 62.75 7.95 48.48
CA SER A 29 63.39 9.25 48.58
C SER A 29 64.69 9.34 47.81
N SER A 30 64.96 10.53 47.36
CA SER A 30 66.31 11.18 47.17
C SER A 30 67.15 10.87 45.94
N GLY A 31 67.55 11.97 45.27
CA GLY A 31 68.68 12.02 44.33
C GLY A 31 68.46 13.14 43.30
N GLY A 32 68.83 14.39 43.73
CA GLY A 32 68.74 15.52 42.81
C GLY A 32 69.87 15.53 41.78
N VAL A 33 69.49 15.52 40.51
CA VAL A 33 70.35 15.93 39.40
C VAL A 33 69.61 17.01 38.63
N ARG A 34 70.18 18.24 38.62
CA ARG A 34 69.71 19.31 37.80
C ARG A 34 70.02 19.07 36.33
N VAL A 35 69.13 18.66 35.56
CA VAL A 35 69.27 18.61 34.10
C VAL A 35 68.54 19.87 33.51
N ARG A 36 69.35 20.56 32.70
CA ARG A 36 68.94 21.77 31.94
C ARG A 36 67.89 21.41 30.95
N PRO A 37 66.79 22.16 30.81
CA PRO A 37 65.72 21.82 29.85
C PRO A 37 66.26 22.04 28.43
N ALA A 38 66.25 20.97 27.63
CA ALA A 38 66.47 21.05 26.19
C ALA A 38 65.17 21.64 25.57
N ALA A 39 65.31 22.51 24.59
CA ALA A 39 64.23 23.15 23.86
C ALA A 39 63.32 22.04 23.24
N ALA A 40 62.05 22.06 23.56
CA ALA A 40 61.04 21.16 23.00
C ALA A 40 60.86 21.47 21.50
N THR A 41 61.19 20.51 20.66
CA THR A 41 60.82 20.52 19.23
C THR A 41 59.31 20.45 19.11
N PRO A 42 58.62 21.35 18.34
CA PRO A 42 57.18 21.27 18.15
C PRO A 42 56.82 19.96 17.48
N ALA A 43 55.93 19.22 18.09
CA ALA A 43 55.36 18.00 17.51
C ALA A 43 54.64 18.31 16.18
N PRO A 44 54.72 17.43 15.18
CA PRO A 44 54.02 17.64 13.92
C PRO A 44 52.51 17.68 14.17
N THR A 45 51.88 18.79 13.86
CA THR A 45 50.42 18.95 13.82
C THR A 45 49.88 18.07 12.71
N HIS A 46 49.31 16.93 13.09
CA HIS A 46 48.55 16.13 12.14
C HIS A 46 47.34 16.96 11.64
N PRO A 47 47.07 17.03 10.32
CA PRO A 47 45.88 17.69 9.82
C PRO A 47 44.67 16.96 10.39
N VAL A 48 43.82 17.69 11.13
CA VAL A 48 42.55 17.18 11.63
C VAL A 48 41.66 17.01 10.42
N THR A 49 41.48 15.77 9.96
CA THR A 49 40.49 15.45 8.93
C THR A 49 39.10 15.85 9.47
N PRO A 50 38.34 16.72 8.77
CA PRO A 50 37.03 17.11 9.24
C PRO A 50 36.17 15.86 9.39
N SER A 51 35.59 15.66 10.57
CA SER A 51 34.62 14.61 10.84
C SER A 51 33.46 14.77 9.86
N PRO A 52 33.00 13.70 9.19
CA PRO A 52 31.90 13.80 8.24
C PRO A 52 30.66 14.38 8.98
N SER A 53 30.14 15.51 8.48
CA SER A 53 28.89 16.08 8.96
C SER A 53 27.80 15.00 8.97
N PRO A 54 26.97 14.91 10.01
CA PRO A 54 25.89 13.93 10.06
C PRO A 54 25.00 14.12 8.83
N SER A 55 24.94 13.09 7.99
CA SER A 55 24.10 13.09 6.81
C SER A 55 22.62 13.26 7.24
N SER A 56 21.92 14.19 6.62
CA SER A 56 20.48 14.36 6.86
C SER A 56 19.76 13.02 6.67
N PRO A 57 18.77 12.70 7.53
CA PRO A 57 18.02 11.44 7.37
C PRO A 57 17.38 11.37 5.98
N PRO A 58 17.32 10.17 5.38
CA PRO A 58 16.76 10.01 4.04
C PRO A 58 15.30 10.50 4.00
N PRO A 59 14.86 11.14 2.90
CA PRO A 59 13.52 11.70 2.78
C PRO A 59 12.46 10.60 2.88
N LEU A 60 11.38 10.88 3.64
CA LEU A 60 10.24 9.98 3.78
C LEU A 60 9.60 9.69 2.43
N ARG A 61 9.33 8.41 2.14
CA ARG A 61 8.67 7.98 0.90
C ARG A 61 7.38 7.22 1.19
N SER A 62 6.40 7.42 0.33
CA SER A 62 5.16 6.64 0.36
C SER A 62 5.45 5.17 0.06
N PRO A 63 5.03 4.23 0.91
CA PRO A 63 5.16 2.80 0.63
C PRO A 63 4.23 2.33 -0.51
N PHE A 64 3.30 3.19 -0.96
CA PHE A 64 2.33 2.89 -2.01
C PHE A 64 2.73 3.42 -3.39
N THR A 65 3.52 4.49 -3.43
CA THR A 65 3.92 5.14 -4.69
C THR A 65 5.44 5.29 -4.85
N GLY A 66 6.23 5.10 -3.79
CA GLY A 66 7.67 5.37 -3.80
C GLY A 66 8.04 6.85 -3.89
N GLU A 67 7.07 7.74 -3.99
CA GLU A 67 7.28 9.19 -4.07
C GLU A 67 7.62 9.79 -2.71
N ARG A 68 8.33 10.91 -2.70
CA ARG A 68 8.60 11.68 -1.48
C ARG A 68 7.29 12.24 -0.93
N VAL A 69 7.10 12.13 0.37
CA VAL A 69 5.92 12.66 1.07
C VAL A 69 6.35 13.38 2.34
N SER A 70 5.58 14.37 2.75
CA SER A 70 5.82 15.09 4.01
C SER A 70 5.37 14.29 5.24
N SER A 71 4.40 13.39 5.06
CA SER A 71 3.89 12.53 6.13
C SER A 71 3.17 11.31 5.56
N LEU A 72 3.13 10.22 6.32
CA LEU A 72 2.28 9.06 6.03
C LEU A 72 0.91 9.30 6.68
N LYS A 73 -0.15 9.26 5.88
CA LYS A 73 -1.53 9.48 6.33
C LYS A 73 -2.25 8.15 6.55
N PRO A 74 -3.36 8.14 7.31
CA PRO A 74 -4.25 6.99 7.37
C PRO A 74 -4.67 6.52 5.99
N VAL A 75 -4.86 5.22 5.84
CA VAL A 75 -5.30 4.64 4.57
C VAL A 75 -6.81 4.76 4.44
N LEU A 76 -7.27 5.43 3.39
CA LEU A 76 -8.66 5.48 2.97
C LEU A 76 -8.84 4.70 1.68
N ALA A 77 -9.70 3.69 1.70
CA ALA A 77 -10.15 2.95 0.54
C ALA A 77 -11.55 3.41 0.14
N VAL A 78 -11.79 3.68 -1.13
CA VAL A 78 -13.12 4.04 -1.65
C VAL A 78 -13.52 3.07 -2.75
N LYS A 79 -14.66 2.41 -2.58
CA LYS A 79 -15.25 1.54 -3.62
C LYS A 79 -15.96 2.40 -4.65
N ILE A 80 -15.48 2.38 -5.89
CA ILE A 80 -15.97 3.22 -7.00
C ILE A 80 -16.57 2.35 -8.09
N ASP A 81 -17.72 2.76 -8.61
CA ASP A 81 -18.38 2.09 -9.73
C ASP A 81 -17.57 2.28 -11.03
N ASN A 82 -17.59 1.25 -11.89
CA ASN A 82 -16.92 1.29 -13.17
C ASN A 82 -17.83 0.90 -14.36
N SER A 83 -19.14 0.84 -14.16
CA SER A 83 -20.07 0.71 -15.29
C SER A 83 -19.98 1.94 -16.21
N ALA A 84 -20.40 1.81 -17.47
CA ALA A 84 -20.35 2.90 -18.43
C ALA A 84 -21.09 4.16 -17.92
N LEU A 85 -22.24 3.98 -17.28
CA LEU A 85 -23.06 5.07 -16.72
C LEU A 85 -22.42 5.76 -15.50
N ALA A 86 -21.43 5.11 -14.85
CA ALA A 86 -20.70 5.70 -13.73
C ALA A 86 -19.57 6.63 -14.16
N ARG A 87 -19.22 6.64 -15.43
CA ARG A 87 -18.11 7.46 -15.97
C ARG A 87 -18.59 8.85 -16.39
N PRO A 88 -17.73 9.88 -16.30
CA PRO A 88 -16.39 9.85 -15.72
C PRO A 88 -16.39 9.74 -14.21
N GLN A 89 -15.45 8.95 -13.66
CA GLN A 89 -15.26 8.84 -12.21
C GLN A 89 -14.47 10.04 -11.69
N THR A 90 -14.79 10.44 -10.46
CA THR A 90 -14.12 11.55 -9.76
C THR A 90 -13.13 11.02 -8.74
N GLY A 91 -11.98 11.68 -8.61
CA GLY A 91 -10.97 11.43 -7.57
C GLY A 91 -10.02 10.27 -7.84
N VAL A 92 -10.26 9.40 -8.83
CA VAL A 92 -9.41 8.25 -9.15
C VAL A 92 -7.99 8.68 -9.55
N THR A 93 -7.85 9.82 -10.22
CA THR A 93 -6.54 10.39 -10.62
C THR A 93 -5.65 10.81 -9.44
N ASN A 94 -6.18 10.85 -8.22
CA ASN A 94 -5.45 11.17 -6.99
C ASN A 94 -5.10 9.92 -6.16
N ALA A 95 -5.57 8.73 -6.57
CA ALA A 95 -5.35 7.51 -5.81
C ALA A 95 -3.89 7.07 -5.89
N ASP A 96 -3.30 6.70 -4.77
CA ASP A 96 -1.97 6.09 -4.72
C ASP A 96 -1.96 4.74 -5.44
N ILE A 97 -3.01 3.92 -5.17
CA ILE A 97 -3.21 2.63 -5.82
C ILE A 97 -4.66 2.53 -6.29
N VAL A 98 -4.87 1.99 -7.49
CA VAL A 98 -6.19 1.61 -8.00
C VAL A 98 -6.22 0.12 -8.26
N TYR A 99 -7.04 -0.62 -7.50
CA TYR A 99 -7.33 -2.01 -7.80
C TYR A 99 -8.56 -2.10 -8.70
N VAL A 100 -8.48 -2.98 -9.69
CA VAL A 100 -9.63 -3.38 -10.53
C VAL A 100 -10.06 -4.77 -10.10
N LEU A 101 -11.31 -4.91 -9.68
CA LEU A 101 -11.89 -6.15 -9.16
C LEU A 101 -13.09 -6.58 -10.01
N PRO A 102 -13.19 -7.85 -10.40
CA PRO A 102 -14.37 -8.37 -11.07
C PRO A 102 -15.60 -8.31 -10.15
N VAL A 103 -16.76 -8.05 -10.73
CA VAL A 103 -18.04 -8.06 -10.03
C VAL A 103 -19.10 -8.79 -10.87
N GLU A 104 -20.34 -8.78 -10.43
CA GLU A 104 -21.48 -9.40 -11.12
C GLU A 104 -21.61 -8.91 -12.55
N GLY A 105 -22.21 -9.73 -13.42
CA GLY A 105 -22.48 -9.40 -14.81
C GLY A 105 -21.24 -9.29 -15.68
N GLY A 106 -20.09 -9.79 -15.24
CA GLY A 106 -18.82 -9.68 -15.97
C GLY A 106 -18.25 -8.25 -15.97
N LEU A 107 -18.79 -7.38 -15.15
CA LEU A 107 -18.31 -6.01 -14.95
C LEU A 107 -17.13 -5.97 -13.98
N SER A 108 -16.59 -4.77 -13.78
CA SER A 108 -15.57 -4.50 -12.78
C SER A 108 -15.93 -3.30 -11.91
N ARG A 109 -15.31 -3.21 -10.73
CA ARG A 109 -15.31 -2.02 -9.89
C ARG A 109 -13.90 -1.62 -9.54
N LEU A 110 -13.72 -0.34 -9.22
CA LEU A 110 -12.45 0.18 -8.76
C LEU A 110 -12.44 0.24 -7.24
N MET A 111 -11.28 -0.07 -6.65
CA MET A 111 -10.95 0.22 -5.27
C MET A 111 -9.81 1.25 -5.29
N ALA A 112 -10.15 2.50 -5.05
CA ALA A 112 -9.18 3.58 -4.99
C ALA A 112 -8.62 3.70 -3.56
N ILE A 113 -7.30 3.61 -3.42
CA ILE A 113 -6.58 3.70 -2.14
C ILE A 113 -5.89 5.05 -2.08
N PHE A 114 -6.13 5.79 -1.01
CA PHE A 114 -5.57 7.10 -0.74
C PHE A 114 -4.78 7.09 0.57
N SER A 115 -3.61 7.69 0.56
CA SER A 115 -2.77 7.92 1.73
C SER A 115 -1.89 9.17 1.55
N SER A 116 -1.34 9.40 0.36
CA SER A 116 -0.52 10.58 0.08
C SER A 116 -1.38 11.83 -0.10
N HIS A 117 -2.43 11.74 -0.90
CA HIS A 117 -3.35 12.85 -1.20
C HIS A 117 -4.80 12.40 -1.15
N TYR A 118 -5.61 13.08 -0.33
CA TYR A 118 -7.06 12.88 -0.35
C TYR A 118 -7.69 13.86 -1.33
N PRO A 119 -8.44 13.39 -2.35
CA PRO A 119 -9.19 14.28 -3.22
C PRO A 119 -10.32 14.98 -2.45
N THR A 120 -10.83 16.08 -3.00
CA THR A 120 -12.00 16.77 -2.43
C THR A 120 -13.24 15.90 -2.54
N VAL A 121 -13.39 15.20 -3.69
CA VAL A 121 -14.52 14.33 -4.00
C VAL A 121 -14.01 13.02 -4.61
N ALA A 122 -14.64 11.91 -4.25
CA ALA A 122 -14.42 10.59 -4.85
C ALA A 122 -15.74 9.88 -5.16
N GLY A 123 -15.84 9.24 -6.32
CA GLY A 123 -17.04 8.48 -6.69
C GLY A 123 -17.23 8.30 -8.20
N PRO A 124 -18.40 7.76 -8.62
CA PRO A 124 -19.54 7.36 -7.78
C PRO A 124 -19.18 6.20 -6.84
N VAL A 125 -19.55 6.34 -5.56
CA VAL A 125 -19.30 5.33 -4.54
C VAL A 125 -20.26 4.15 -4.74
N ARG A 126 -19.74 2.93 -4.57
CA ARG A 126 -20.50 1.70 -4.84
C ARG A 126 -20.40 0.67 -3.72
N SER A 127 -21.23 -0.36 -3.83
CA SER A 127 -21.36 -1.40 -2.80
C SER A 127 -20.12 -2.29 -2.69
N ALA A 128 -19.80 -2.64 -1.45
CA ALA A 128 -18.74 -3.58 -1.10
C ALA A 128 -19.04 -5.00 -1.57
N ARG A 129 -17.98 -5.76 -1.81
CA ARG A 129 -18.01 -7.19 -2.14
C ARG A 129 -17.09 -7.97 -1.21
N GLN A 130 -17.17 -9.28 -1.22
CA GLN A 130 -16.37 -10.13 -0.32
C GLN A 130 -14.86 -9.95 -0.53
N ASP A 131 -14.43 -9.84 -1.76
CA ASP A 131 -13.02 -9.70 -2.14
C ASP A 131 -12.38 -8.40 -1.62
N ASP A 132 -13.16 -7.32 -1.50
CA ASP A 132 -12.71 -6.08 -0.89
C ASP A 132 -12.14 -6.32 0.52
N LEU A 133 -12.86 -7.10 1.33
CA LEU A 133 -12.47 -7.36 2.72
C LEU A 133 -11.19 -8.19 2.83
N THR A 134 -10.95 -9.10 1.89
CA THR A 134 -9.71 -9.87 1.85
C THR A 134 -8.56 -9.01 1.36
N LEU A 135 -8.79 -8.22 0.32
CA LEU A 135 -7.81 -7.32 -0.27
C LEU A 135 -7.34 -6.26 0.74
N LEU A 136 -8.29 -5.63 1.42
CA LEU A 136 -8.03 -4.50 2.31
C LEU A 136 -7.19 -4.88 3.55
N ARG A 137 -7.15 -6.15 3.94
CA ARG A 137 -6.38 -6.58 5.13
C ARG A 137 -4.87 -6.37 5.02
N GLN A 138 -4.30 -6.25 3.83
CA GLN A 138 -2.89 -5.92 3.66
C GLN A 138 -2.56 -4.48 4.10
N PHE A 139 -3.57 -3.62 4.24
CA PHE A 139 -3.43 -2.25 4.73
C PHE A 139 -3.66 -2.14 6.26
N GLY A 140 -3.61 -3.25 7.00
CA GLY A 140 -3.93 -3.28 8.43
C GLY A 140 -5.43 -3.13 8.69
N ARG A 141 -5.83 -2.04 9.32
CA ARG A 141 -7.22 -1.64 9.56
C ARG A 141 -7.52 -0.33 8.81
N PRO A 142 -7.65 -0.35 7.46
CA PRO A 142 -7.90 0.86 6.69
C PRO A 142 -9.33 1.38 6.91
N ALA A 143 -9.57 2.67 6.66
CA ALA A 143 -10.90 3.20 6.52
C ALA A 143 -11.48 2.79 5.15
N PHE A 144 -12.71 2.31 5.11
CA PHE A 144 -13.35 1.83 3.88
C PHE A 144 -14.68 2.49 3.63
N ALA A 145 -14.73 3.34 2.60
CA ALA A 145 -15.90 4.05 2.12
C ALA A 145 -16.62 3.27 1.02
N TYR A 146 -17.90 2.97 1.23
CA TYR A 146 -18.73 2.21 0.31
C TYR A 146 -20.22 2.55 0.47
N SER A 147 -21.03 2.31 -0.56
CA SER A 147 -22.44 2.71 -0.56
C SER A 147 -23.37 1.73 0.13
N GLY A 148 -22.97 0.49 0.33
CA GLY A 148 -23.76 -0.58 0.90
C GLY A 148 -23.16 -1.95 0.64
N ALA A 149 -23.90 -2.97 1.05
CA ALA A 149 -23.62 -4.38 0.76
C ALA A 149 -24.91 -5.18 0.94
N THR A 150 -24.94 -6.46 0.58
CA THR A 150 -26.06 -7.32 0.97
C THR A 150 -26.18 -7.40 2.49
N PRO A 151 -27.38 -7.61 3.06
CA PRO A 151 -27.59 -7.59 4.51
C PRO A 151 -26.65 -8.53 5.27
N ARG A 152 -26.37 -9.72 4.72
CA ARG A 152 -25.44 -10.69 5.34
C ARG A 152 -23.99 -10.21 5.31
N LEU A 153 -23.56 -9.60 4.19
CA LEU A 153 -22.21 -9.07 4.07
C LEU A 153 -22.04 -7.81 4.94
N LEU A 154 -23.06 -6.94 4.98
CA LEU A 154 -23.04 -5.73 5.81
C LEU A 154 -22.88 -6.08 7.30
N ARG A 155 -23.72 -7.03 7.81
CA ARG A 155 -23.56 -7.54 9.17
C ARG A 155 -22.16 -8.14 9.44
N TYR A 156 -21.59 -8.82 8.44
CA TYR A 156 -20.23 -9.36 8.58
C TYR A 156 -19.18 -8.24 8.66
N ILE A 157 -19.30 -7.19 7.84
CA ILE A 157 -18.42 -6.02 7.87
C ILE A 157 -18.44 -5.38 9.27
N HIS A 158 -19.62 -5.03 9.77
CA HIS A 158 -19.80 -4.37 11.06
C HIS A 158 -19.22 -5.20 12.25
N ARG A 159 -19.34 -6.52 12.18
CA ARG A 159 -18.87 -7.40 13.28
C ARG A 159 -17.38 -7.68 13.29
N THR A 160 -16.70 -7.56 12.15
CA THR A 160 -15.30 -8.03 12.05
C THR A 160 -14.26 -7.08 12.63
N GLY A 161 -14.56 -5.80 12.76
CA GLY A 161 -13.61 -4.76 13.21
C GLY A 161 -12.32 -4.65 12.38
N ARG A 162 -12.30 -5.27 11.19
CA ARG A 162 -11.10 -5.37 10.33
C ARG A 162 -10.82 -4.13 9.51
N ILE A 163 -11.78 -3.24 9.46
CA ILE A 163 -11.72 -1.93 8.80
C ILE A 163 -12.28 -0.89 9.75
N VAL A 164 -12.00 0.37 9.51
CA VAL A 164 -12.83 1.47 10.00
C VAL A 164 -13.97 1.61 9.01
N ASP A 165 -15.17 1.32 9.47
CA ASP A 165 -16.36 1.19 8.63
C ASP A 165 -16.95 2.56 8.31
N LEU A 166 -16.85 2.98 7.05
CA LEU A 166 -17.40 4.23 6.54
C LEU A 166 -18.58 3.93 5.60
N TYR A 167 -19.54 3.15 6.08
CA TYR A 167 -20.77 2.86 5.34
C TYR A 167 -21.61 4.13 5.13
N ALA A 168 -21.99 4.42 3.89
CA ALA A 168 -22.72 5.64 3.54
C ALA A 168 -24.13 5.73 4.16
N GLY A 169 -24.71 4.61 4.60
CA GLY A 169 -26.01 4.59 5.29
C GLY A 169 -25.95 5.07 6.75
N THR A 170 -24.76 5.14 7.36
CA THR A 170 -24.59 5.52 8.76
C THR A 170 -23.50 6.56 9.01
N THR A 171 -22.70 6.87 7.98
CA THR A 171 -21.57 7.80 8.10
C THR A 171 -21.87 9.08 7.33
N SER A 172 -21.64 10.23 7.95
CA SER A 172 -21.67 11.53 7.27
C SER A 172 -20.46 11.70 6.33
N GLY A 173 -20.53 12.69 5.42
CA GLY A 173 -19.44 12.95 4.46
C GLY A 173 -19.71 12.37 3.07
N TYR A 174 -20.95 11.99 2.81
CA TYR A 174 -21.45 11.62 1.49
C TYR A 174 -22.50 12.61 1.01
N TYR A 175 -22.67 12.69 -0.32
CA TYR A 175 -23.75 13.45 -0.94
C TYR A 175 -24.19 12.79 -2.24
N ARG A 176 -25.41 13.14 -2.72
CA ARG A 176 -25.88 12.75 -4.03
C ARG A 176 -25.77 13.92 -5.01
N ASN A 177 -25.16 13.63 -6.15
CA ASN A 177 -25.17 14.56 -7.28
C ASN A 177 -26.43 14.27 -8.12
N TRP A 178 -27.46 15.08 -7.95
CA TRP A 178 -28.75 14.89 -8.61
C TRP A 178 -28.75 15.14 -10.13
N ASN A 179 -27.63 15.63 -10.68
CA ASN A 179 -27.42 15.69 -12.13
C ASN A 179 -27.08 14.33 -12.75
N ARG A 180 -27.04 13.27 -11.94
CA ARG A 180 -26.77 11.89 -12.36
C ARG A 180 -27.85 10.96 -11.83
N ALA A 181 -28.21 9.98 -12.66
CA ALA A 181 -29.18 8.98 -12.28
C ALA A 181 -28.66 8.07 -11.15
N GLU A 182 -29.54 7.61 -10.28
CA GLU A 182 -29.25 6.52 -9.37
C GLU A 182 -28.98 5.22 -10.15
N PRO A 183 -28.06 4.39 -9.70
CA PRO A 183 -27.26 4.45 -8.47
C PRO A 183 -25.86 5.07 -8.71
N TYR A 184 -25.67 5.89 -9.74
CA TYR A 184 -24.38 6.45 -10.18
C TYR A 184 -24.14 7.87 -9.65
N ASN A 185 -24.88 8.30 -8.64
CA ASN A 185 -24.92 9.67 -8.15
C ASN A 185 -24.40 9.86 -6.72
N LEU A 186 -23.98 8.80 -6.02
CA LEU A 186 -23.43 8.90 -4.66
C LEU A 186 -21.94 9.20 -4.68
N TYR A 187 -21.53 10.25 -3.98
CA TYR A 187 -20.13 10.68 -3.87
C TYR A 187 -19.71 10.83 -2.42
N ALA A 188 -18.42 10.66 -2.15
CA ALA A 188 -17.82 10.90 -0.86
C ALA A 188 -16.96 12.16 -0.88
N HIS A 189 -16.86 12.82 0.26
CA HIS A 189 -15.88 13.84 0.56
C HIS A 189 -14.75 13.22 1.40
N PRO A 190 -13.64 12.72 0.81
CA PRO A 190 -12.57 12.03 1.54
C PRO A 190 -12.00 12.82 2.70
N ARG A 191 -11.89 14.14 2.57
CA ARG A 191 -11.46 15.02 3.67
C ARG A 191 -12.51 15.09 4.79
N GLY A 192 -13.80 15.11 4.45
CA GLY A 192 -14.91 15.09 5.42
C GLY A 192 -15.03 13.76 6.18
N LEU A 193 -14.65 12.65 5.54
CA LEU A 193 -14.62 11.32 6.17
C LEU A 193 -13.47 11.15 7.18
N ARG A 194 -12.51 12.08 7.23
CA ARG A 194 -11.29 11.95 8.04
C ARG A 194 -11.58 11.77 9.54
N ALA A 195 -12.55 12.49 10.08
CA ALA A 195 -12.93 12.37 11.50
C ALA A 195 -13.49 10.96 11.79
N ALA A 196 -14.38 10.46 10.91
CA ALA A 196 -14.94 9.11 11.01
C ALA A 196 -13.90 8.01 10.72
N ALA A 197 -12.77 8.36 10.08
CA ALA A 197 -11.64 7.45 9.83
C ALA A 197 -10.66 7.35 10.99
N ALA A 198 -10.99 7.87 12.18
CA ALA A 198 -10.15 7.75 13.37
C ALA A 198 -9.83 6.28 13.68
N GLY A 199 -8.56 6.00 14.01
CA GLY A 199 -8.07 4.63 14.25
C GLY A 199 -7.80 3.81 12.98
N ALA A 200 -7.89 4.40 11.79
CA ALA A 200 -7.40 3.75 10.58
C ALA A 200 -5.87 3.66 10.58
N SER A 201 -5.34 2.53 10.11
CA SER A 201 -3.90 2.33 9.97
C SER A 201 -3.29 3.35 9.01
N THR A 202 -2.14 3.90 9.37
CA THR A 202 -1.29 4.69 8.46
C THR A 202 -0.71 3.81 7.36
N ALA A 203 -0.34 4.42 6.23
CA ALA A 203 0.37 3.71 5.17
C ALA A 203 1.65 3.06 5.69
N HIS A 204 1.85 1.81 5.36
CA HIS A 204 2.99 0.99 5.75
C HIS A 204 3.39 0.07 4.60
N ASP A 205 4.47 -0.67 4.75
CA ASP A 205 4.95 -1.61 3.74
C ASP A 205 3.89 -2.69 3.45
N ILE A 206 3.45 -2.75 2.20
CA ILE A 206 2.52 -3.76 1.66
C ILE A 206 3.19 -4.70 0.65
N GLY A 207 4.53 -4.76 0.65
CA GLY A 207 5.30 -5.61 -0.22
C GLY A 207 5.74 -4.98 -1.55
N PHE A 208 5.29 -3.76 -1.87
CA PHE A 208 5.74 -3.06 -3.07
C PHE A 208 7.18 -2.57 -2.90
N ARG A 209 7.98 -2.70 -3.96
CA ARG A 209 9.37 -2.23 -3.99
C ARG A 209 9.52 -1.23 -5.12
N PHE A 210 10.09 -0.07 -4.83
CA PHE A 210 10.30 1.01 -5.80
C PHE A 210 11.79 1.19 -6.04
N GLY A 211 12.18 1.39 -7.32
CA GLY A 211 13.60 1.55 -7.67
C GLY A 211 13.86 1.42 -9.16
N PRO A 212 15.15 1.29 -9.56
CA PRO A 212 15.52 1.04 -10.94
C PRO A 212 14.84 -0.21 -11.50
N PRO A 213 14.56 -0.29 -12.82
CA PRO A 213 13.98 -1.48 -13.42
C PRO A 213 14.96 -2.66 -13.33
N PRO A 214 14.48 -3.89 -13.01
CA PRO A 214 15.31 -5.07 -13.14
C PRO A 214 15.59 -5.36 -14.63
N PRO A 215 16.61 -6.16 -14.95
CA PRO A 215 16.88 -6.59 -16.33
C PRO A 215 15.71 -7.45 -16.88
N GLY A 216 15.66 -7.64 -18.22
CA GLY A 216 14.72 -8.55 -18.88
C GLY A 216 13.38 -7.95 -19.27
N GLY A 217 13.18 -6.64 -19.14
CA GLY A 217 11.98 -5.97 -19.65
C GLY A 217 11.89 -6.02 -21.17
N ARG A 218 10.67 -6.27 -21.70
CA ARG A 218 10.39 -6.27 -23.13
C ARG A 218 9.54 -5.06 -23.50
N ALA A 219 9.94 -4.31 -24.53
CA ALA A 219 9.17 -3.15 -25.00
C ALA A 219 7.71 -3.54 -25.28
N ARG A 220 6.78 -2.71 -24.80
CA ARG A 220 5.34 -2.86 -25.05
C ARG A 220 4.69 -1.50 -25.28
N ARG A 221 3.91 -1.38 -26.36
CA ARG A 221 3.14 -0.17 -26.65
C ARG A 221 1.80 -0.15 -25.91
N SER A 222 1.15 -1.32 -25.81
CA SER A 222 -0.11 -1.46 -25.08
C SER A 222 -0.31 -2.88 -24.55
N VAL A 223 -1.12 -3.01 -23.50
CA VAL A 223 -1.60 -4.28 -22.98
C VAL A 223 -3.08 -4.13 -22.62
N SER A 224 -3.88 -5.13 -22.95
CA SER A 224 -5.32 -5.17 -22.64
C SER A 224 -5.63 -6.31 -21.69
N VAL A 225 -6.62 -6.08 -20.83
CA VAL A 225 -7.22 -7.08 -19.94
C VAL A 225 -8.72 -7.03 -20.11
N SER A 226 -9.36 -8.18 -20.30
CA SER A 226 -10.81 -8.28 -20.50
C SER A 226 -11.47 -9.08 -19.40
N TYR A 227 -12.62 -8.64 -18.99
CA TYR A 227 -13.63 -9.35 -18.24
C TYR A 227 -14.81 -9.64 -19.20
N PRO A 228 -15.77 -10.52 -18.86
CA PRO A 228 -16.85 -10.86 -19.78
C PRO A 228 -17.65 -9.66 -20.34
N ALA A 229 -17.80 -8.56 -19.59
CA ALA A 229 -18.55 -7.38 -19.98
C ALA A 229 -17.82 -6.06 -19.69
N SER A 230 -16.51 -6.08 -19.49
CA SER A 230 -15.71 -4.85 -19.35
C SER A 230 -14.26 -5.10 -19.75
N SER A 231 -13.55 -4.06 -20.15
CA SER A 231 -12.14 -4.19 -20.56
C SER A 231 -11.33 -2.99 -20.14
N PHE A 232 -10.01 -3.22 -19.98
CA PHE A 232 -9.02 -2.19 -19.73
C PHE A 232 -7.92 -2.29 -20.78
N ARG A 233 -7.47 -1.13 -21.26
CA ARG A 233 -6.27 -1.02 -22.07
C ARG A 233 -5.33 -0.02 -21.43
N PHE A 234 -4.07 -0.42 -21.30
CA PHE A 234 -2.98 0.42 -20.82
C PHE A 234 -2.04 0.70 -22.00
N THR A 235 -1.95 1.95 -22.39
CA THR A 235 -1.13 2.39 -23.56
C THR A 235 0.00 3.27 -23.06
N TRP A 236 1.23 2.94 -23.41
CA TRP A 236 2.40 3.72 -23.04
C TRP A 236 2.43 5.06 -23.78
N SER A 237 2.57 6.14 -23.04
CA SER A 237 2.85 7.47 -23.54
C SER A 237 4.26 7.89 -23.17
N ALA A 238 5.17 7.90 -24.12
CA ALA A 238 6.55 8.35 -23.90
C ALA A 238 6.59 9.82 -23.45
N ALA A 239 5.75 10.66 -24.08
CA ALA A 239 5.68 12.09 -23.74
C ALA A 239 5.25 12.34 -22.28
N LYS A 240 4.41 11.46 -21.70
CA LYS A 240 3.96 11.58 -20.31
C LYS A 240 4.77 10.70 -19.35
N GLY A 241 5.61 9.79 -19.85
CA GLY A 241 6.29 8.79 -19.02
C GLY A 241 5.32 7.92 -18.22
N ARG A 242 4.11 7.64 -18.74
CA ARG A 242 3.02 6.97 -18.02
C ARG A 242 2.24 6.01 -18.92
N TRP A 243 1.61 5.02 -18.31
CA TRP A 243 0.64 4.17 -18.95
C TRP A 243 -0.74 4.82 -18.87
N LEU A 244 -1.29 5.21 -20.01
CA LEU A 244 -2.62 5.81 -20.13
C LEU A 244 -3.69 4.72 -20.07
N VAL A 245 -4.76 4.98 -19.31
CA VAL A 245 -5.84 4.01 -19.10
C VAL A 245 -6.98 4.30 -20.07
N SER A 246 -7.48 3.25 -20.73
CA SER A 246 -8.78 3.23 -21.41
C SER A 246 -9.65 2.12 -20.82
N MET A 247 -10.94 2.36 -20.80
CA MET A 247 -11.96 1.42 -20.31
C MET A 247 -13.00 1.22 -21.41
N ASP A 248 -13.27 -0.02 -21.79
CA ASP A 248 -14.22 -0.41 -22.86
C ASP A 248 -13.97 0.36 -24.18
N GLY A 249 -12.69 0.47 -24.54
CA GLY A 249 -12.26 1.14 -25.77
C GLY A 249 -12.16 2.67 -25.69
N VAL A 250 -12.66 3.31 -24.62
CA VAL A 250 -12.70 4.77 -24.48
C VAL A 250 -11.62 5.23 -23.48
N PRO A 251 -10.91 6.36 -23.73
CA PRO A 251 -10.00 6.94 -22.74
C PRO A 251 -10.71 7.19 -21.39
N ALA A 252 -10.16 6.66 -20.31
CA ALA A 252 -10.68 6.88 -18.98
C ALA A 252 -10.26 8.27 -18.48
N VAL A 253 -11.20 9.21 -18.46
CA VAL A 253 -10.94 10.60 -18.07
C VAL A 253 -11.63 10.95 -16.75
N SER A 254 -11.08 11.90 -16.03
CA SER A 254 -11.76 12.58 -14.92
C SER A 254 -12.81 13.57 -15.45
N PRO A 255 -13.72 14.11 -14.62
CA PRO A 255 -14.64 15.16 -15.03
C PRO A 255 -13.96 16.45 -15.56
N ARG A 256 -12.67 16.63 -15.27
CA ARG A 256 -11.86 17.75 -15.78
C ARG A 256 -11.11 17.41 -17.09
N GLY A 257 -11.43 16.28 -17.74
CA GLY A 257 -10.77 15.85 -18.98
C GLY A 257 -9.38 15.25 -18.80
N VAL A 258 -8.86 15.14 -17.57
CA VAL A 258 -7.54 14.54 -17.32
C VAL A 258 -7.65 13.02 -17.45
N GLN A 259 -6.90 12.43 -18.40
CA GLN A 259 -6.88 10.98 -18.56
C GLN A 259 -6.16 10.30 -17.42
N MET A 260 -6.76 9.24 -16.90
CA MET A 260 -6.18 8.38 -15.87
C MET A 260 -4.91 7.72 -16.38
N SER A 261 -3.91 7.61 -15.52
CA SER A 261 -2.62 7.03 -15.89
C SER A 261 -1.94 6.37 -14.69
N ALA A 262 -0.93 5.56 -14.97
CA ALA A 262 -0.12 4.88 -13.96
C ALA A 262 1.38 4.97 -14.28
N ALA A 263 2.21 5.02 -13.25
CA ALA A 263 3.65 4.79 -13.39
C ALA A 263 3.95 3.31 -13.55
N THR A 264 3.22 2.48 -12.81
CA THR A 264 3.31 1.02 -12.86
C THR A 264 1.90 0.43 -12.97
N VAL A 265 1.74 -0.55 -13.86
CA VAL A 265 0.54 -1.39 -13.95
C VAL A 265 0.91 -2.82 -13.65
N VAL A 266 0.15 -3.48 -12.80
CA VAL A 266 0.26 -4.90 -12.50
C VAL A 266 -0.99 -5.61 -12.99
N ILE A 267 -0.84 -6.59 -13.86
CA ILE A 267 -1.89 -7.54 -14.20
C ILE A 267 -1.62 -8.78 -13.37
N GLN A 268 -2.39 -8.95 -12.30
CA GLN A 268 -2.26 -10.01 -11.32
C GLN A 268 -3.28 -11.10 -11.65
N HIS A 269 -2.84 -12.23 -12.21
CA HIS A 269 -3.72 -13.36 -12.48
C HIS A 269 -4.07 -14.07 -11.19
N THR A 270 -5.36 -14.12 -10.87
CA THR A 270 -5.89 -14.67 -9.63
C THR A 270 -6.94 -15.74 -9.92
N ALA A 271 -7.00 -16.76 -9.08
CA ALA A 271 -8.14 -17.66 -9.09
C ALA A 271 -9.42 -16.88 -8.74
N VAL A 272 -10.46 -17.06 -9.52
CA VAL A 272 -11.78 -16.46 -9.27
C VAL A 272 -12.75 -17.57 -8.86
N ARG A 273 -13.29 -17.44 -7.66
CA ARG A 273 -14.25 -18.37 -7.07
C ARG A 273 -15.61 -17.68 -6.94
N THR A 274 -16.62 -18.39 -6.49
CA THR A 274 -17.90 -17.80 -6.15
C THR A 274 -17.89 -17.27 -4.71
N SER A 275 -18.42 -16.08 -4.49
CA SER A 275 -18.60 -15.50 -3.17
C SER A 275 -19.51 -16.38 -2.29
N ARG A 276 -19.23 -16.44 -0.99
CA ARG A 276 -20.14 -17.03 0.01
C ARG A 276 -21.37 -16.15 0.30
N PHE A 277 -21.34 -14.89 -0.11
CA PHE A 277 -22.46 -13.96 0.00
C PHE A 277 -23.21 -13.88 -1.32
N ARG A 278 -24.52 -13.98 -1.28
CA ARG A 278 -25.39 -13.80 -2.46
C ARG A 278 -25.69 -12.33 -2.67
N GLU A 279 -25.84 -11.93 -3.92
CA GLU A 279 -26.28 -10.63 -4.37
C GLU A 279 -27.47 -10.84 -5.33
N GLN A 280 -28.64 -10.33 -4.98
CA GLN A 280 -29.86 -10.52 -5.77
C GLN A 280 -30.06 -11.99 -6.22
N GLY A 281 -29.92 -12.93 -5.28
CA GLY A 281 -30.04 -14.37 -5.54
C GLY A 281 -28.83 -15.05 -6.21
N ARG A 282 -27.90 -14.29 -6.81
CA ARG A 282 -26.69 -14.81 -7.48
C ARG A 282 -25.50 -14.75 -6.55
N ARG A 283 -24.47 -15.54 -6.84
CA ARG A 283 -23.17 -15.47 -6.14
C ARG A 283 -22.17 -14.67 -6.99
N PRO A 284 -21.71 -13.50 -6.52
CA PRO A 284 -20.70 -12.72 -7.21
C PRO A 284 -19.39 -13.49 -7.40
N PRO A 285 -18.56 -13.10 -8.38
CA PRO A 285 -17.17 -13.55 -8.42
C PRO A 285 -16.43 -13.10 -7.15
N PHE A 286 -15.46 -13.90 -6.74
CA PHE A 286 -14.54 -13.63 -5.63
C PHE A 286 -13.12 -13.81 -6.15
N ALA A 287 -12.45 -12.71 -6.46
CA ALA A 287 -11.04 -12.71 -6.85
C ALA A 287 -10.17 -13.01 -5.62
N GLN A 288 -9.45 -14.12 -5.66
CA GLN A 288 -8.64 -14.58 -4.55
C GLN A 288 -7.30 -13.82 -4.52
N SER A 289 -7.23 -12.73 -3.76
CA SER A 289 -6.03 -11.89 -3.65
C SER A 289 -4.99 -12.43 -2.67
N THR A 290 -5.17 -13.63 -2.11
CA THR A 290 -4.19 -14.37 -1.29
C THR A 290 -3.71 -15.61 -2.00
N GLY A 291 -2.48 -16.04 -1.72
CA GLY A 291 -1.82 -17.14 -2.42
C GLY A 291 -0.68 -16.64 -3.28
N SER A 292 -0.54 -17.20 -4.46
CA SER A 292 0.47 -16.84 -5.45
C SER A 292 -0.05 -17.09 -6.86
N GLY A 293 0.60 -16.52 -7.86
CA GLY A 293 0.24 -16.71 -9.26
C GLY A 293 1.14 -15.91 -10.20
N ARG A 294 0.80 -15.96 -11.50
CA ARG A 294 1.49 -15.17 -12.53
C ARG A 294 1.11 -13.71 -12.44
N ALA A 295 2.07 -12.85 -12.79
CA ALA A 295 1.83 -11.42 -12.94
C ALA A 295 2.54 -10.89 -14.18
N LEU A 296 1.96 -9.86 -14.81
CA LEU A 296 2.63 -9.05 -15.82
C LEU A 296 2.74 -7.63 -15.28
N ILE A 297 3.97 -7.12 -15.20
CA ILE A 297 4.25 -5.81 -14.64
C ILE A 297 4.68 -4.86 -15.75
N LEU A 298 3.99 -3.73 -15.89
CA LEU A 298 4.24 -2.70 -16.88
C LEU A 298 4.84 -1.47 -16.22
N ARG A 299 6.00 -1.02 -16.68
CA ARG A 299 6.62 0.24 -16.29
C ARG A 299 7.53 0.76 -17.41
N ASN A 300 7.71 2.06 -17.51
CA ASN A 300 8.66 2.69 -18.44
C ASN A 300 8.56 2.17 -19.90
N GLY A 301 7.35 1.90 -20.40
CA GLY A 301 7.15 1.38 -21.76
C GLY A 301 7.55 -0.08 -21.97
N GLN A 302 7.85 -0.81 -20.91
CA GLN A 302 8.26 -2.20 -20.95
C GLN A 302 7.34 -3.08 -20.09
N ALA A 303 7.37 -4.38 -20.32
CA ALA A 303 6.64 -5.39 -19.59
C ALA A 303 7.57 -6.50 -19.09
N TRP A 304 7.35 -6.96 -17.86
CA TRP A 304 8.02 -8.10 -17.23
C TRP A 304 6.99 -9.17 -16.89
N ALA A 305 7.17 -10.37 -17.40
CA ALA A 305 6.49 -11.54 -16.86
C ALA A 305 7.12 -11.88 -15.50
N GLY A 306 6.29 -12.30 -14.57
CA GLY A 306 6.76 -12.64 -13.23
C GLY A 306 5.68 -13.29 -12.39
N HIS A 307 5.87 -13.27 -11.09
CA HIS A 307 4.99 -13.89 -10.12
C HIS A 307 4.61 -12.91 -9.01
N TRP A 308 3.43 -13.10 -8.46
CA TRP A 308 3.01 -12.44 -7.23
C TRP A 308 2.87 -13.46 -6.11
N SER A 309 3.09 -13.03 -4.88
CA SER A 309 2.88 -13.84 -3.69
C SER A 309 2.32 -13.01 -2.55
N ARG A 310 1.24 -13.50 -1.95
CA ARG A 310 0.61 -12.98 -0.74
C ARG A 310 0.07 -14.15 0.09
N PRO A 311 0.93 -14.81 0.89
CA PRO A 311 0.56 -16.05 1.59
C PRO A 311 -0.59 -15.88 2.58
N THR A 312 -0.72 -14.73 3.20
CA THR A 312 -1.76 -14.44 4.18
C THR A 312 -2.52 -13.17 3.85
N ALA A 313 -3.76 -13.06 4.31
CA ALA A 313 -4.56 -11.86 4.07
C ALA A 313 -3.98 -10.58 4.75
N ARG A 314 -3.21 -10.72 5.83
CA ARG A 314 -2.55 -9.59 6.53
C ARG A 314 -1.20 -9.23 5.92
N GLY A 315 -0.58 -10.15 5.20
CA GLY A 315 0.69 -9.92 4.52
C GLY A 315 0.53 -8.99 3.33
N GLY A 316 1.59 -8.29 2.99
CA GLY A 316 1.70 -7.53 1.76
C GLY A 316 1.82 -8.45 0.53
N THR A 317 1.65 -7.87 -0.64
CA THR A 317 1.81 -8.57 -1.93
C THR A 317 3.20 -8.27 -2.49
N THR A 318 4.03 -9.30 -2.63
CA THR A 318 5.35 -9.20 -3.26
C THR A 318 5.29 -9.62 -4.72
N PHE A 319 6.21 -9.08 -5.52
CA PHE A 319 6.34 -9.40 -6.93
C PHE A 319 7.78 -9.75 -7.26
N THR A 320 7.96 -10.78 -8.10
CA THR A 320 9.27 -11.20 -8.61
C THR A 320 9.23 -11.30 -10.13
N THR A 321 10.37 -11.13 -10.77
CA THR A 321 10.54 -11.46 -12.19
C THR A 321 10.43 -12.98 -12.42
N ALA A 322 10.38 -13.41 -13.66
CA ALA A 322 10.40 -14.85 -14.01
C ALA A 322 11.65 -15.57 -13.51
N SER A 323 12.77 -14.83 -13.32
CA SER A 323 14.02 -15.37 -12.73
C SER A 323 14.04 -15.34 -11.20
N GLY A 324 12.95 -14.95 -10.54
CA GLY A 324 12.86 -14.90 -9.08
C GLY A 324 13.45 -13.63 -8.43
N GLN A 325 14.01 -12.71 -9.21
CA GLN A 325 14.53 -11.43 -8.68
C GLN A 325 13.38 -10.52 -8.22
N PRO A 326 13.57 -9.70 -7.18
CA PRO A 326 12.57 -8.72 -6.76
C PRO A 326 12.17 -7.80 -7.93
N MET A 327 10.85 -7.69 -8.16
CA MET A 327 10.32 -6.79 -9.17
C MET A 327 10.07 -5.41 -8.58
N THR A 328 10.84 -4.41 -9.01
CA THR A 328 10.69 -3.04 -8.56
C THR A 328 9.67 -2.29 -9.44
N PHE A 329 8.94 -1.36 -8.84
CA PHE A 329 7.99 -0.47 -9.49
C PHE A 329 8.63 0.90 -9.80
N ALA A 330 8.13 1.57 -10.84
CA ALA A 330 8.40 2.99 -11.06
C ALA A 330 7.62 3.82 -10.03
N SER A 331 8.25 4.86 -9.48
CA SER A 331 7.57 5.75 -8.53
C SER A 331 6.40 6.48 -9.19
N GLY A 332 5.30 6.61 -8.46
CA GLY A 332 4.03 7.20 -8.87
C GLY A 332 2.85 6.26 -8.70
N HIS A 333 1.69 6.65 -9.22
CA HIS A 333 0.44 5.88 -9.11
C HIS A 333 0.58 4.45 -9.63
N VAL A 334 0.01 3.48 -8.90
CA VAL A 334 0.04 2.06 -9.25
C VAL A 334 -1.38 1.58 -9.58
N TRP A 335 -1.54 0.86 -10.68
CA TRP A 335 -2.77 0.13 -10.98
C TRP A 335 -2.53 -1.36 -10.86
N VAL A 336 -3.43 -2.06 -10.15
CA VAL A 336 -3.40 -3.52 -9.99
C VAL A 336 -4.71 -4.09 -10.51
N VAL A 337 -4.65 -4.84 -11.59
CA VAL A 337 -5.81 -5.50 -12.21
C VAL A 337 -5.86 -6.94 -11.75
N LEU A 338 -6.87 -7.33 -10.97
CA LEU A 338 -7.11 -8.71 -10.60
C LEU A 338 -7.78 -9.41 -11.79
N ALA A 339 -6.95 -10.00 -12.65
CA ALA A 339 -7.37 -10.65 -13.88
C ALA A 339 -7.73 -12.12 -13.62
N TYR A 340 -8.58 -12.66 -14.50
CA TYR A 340 -8.80 -14.11 -14.56
C TYR A 340 -7.49 -14.85 -14.88
N PRO A 341 -7.36 -16.15 -14.52
CA PRO A 341 -6.17 -16.97 -14.76
C PRO A 341 -5.74 -17.03 -16.20
#